data_e110af5bfb7627b9331fc31aca83ea39
#
_entry.id   e110af5bfb7627b9331fc31aca83ea39
#
_cell.length_a   1.000
_cell.length_b   1.000
_cell.length_c   1.000
_cell.angle_alpha   90.00
_cell.angle_beta   90.00
_cell.angle_gamma   90.00
#
_symmetry.space_group_name_H-M   'P 1'
#
loop_
_entity.id
_entity.type
_entity.pdbx_description
1 polymer ?
#
loop_
_entity_poly.entity_id
_entity_poly.type
_entity_poly.pdbx_seq_one_letter_code
_entity_poly.pdbx_strand_id
1 'polypeptide(L)'
;MRLYIVVLAEDAEIEGMQKILLITGWAVGTQPLQAFRDALTQKGFEVELVNIFNGFDTHDFIKHVKLAEQFDVIMGWSLGGQLATKLVQHIYEQTGQLKALITLASNPCFIANETWEIGMENSTFLSFKDSFEKDPLTTLKRFCYLVTQGRSNAKQDWQKLQSSVNDEELALKSSGLDMLERFNTVDIIQHYPGNQFHVFAEGDGLVSYKIVDNFRKLGAKFLKIDSINGSHGFPVFQSDSLSDKITQYLKRL
;
A
#
# COMPACT_ATOMS: atom_id res chain seq x y z
N MET A 1 37.67 -22.49 -49.16
CA MET A 1 36.59 -21.56 -48.79
C MET A 1 35.91 -22.13 -47.53
N ARG A 2 36.32 -21.68 -46.33
CA ARG A 2 35.77 -22.14 -45.07
C ARG A 2 34.69 -21.14 -44.63
N LEU A 3 33.44 -21.61 -44.56
CA LEU A 3 32.32 -20.84 -43.98
C LEU A 3 32.51 -20.79 -42.46
N TYR A 4 32.70 -19.60 -41.91
CA TYR A 4 32.55 -19.36 -40.47
C TYR A 4 31.07 -19.07 -40.21
N ILE A 5 30.41 -20.01 -39.55
CA ILE A 5 29.08 -19.77 -38.95
C ILE A 5 29.36 -19.03 -37.65
N VAL A 6 29.06 -17.73 -37.64
CA VAL A 6 28.97 -16.95 -36.39
C VAL A 6 27.63 -17.28 -35.74
N VAL A 7 27.67 -18.11 -34.72
CA VAL A 7 26.52 -18.29 -33.80
C VAL A 7 26.52 -17.06 -32.90
N LEU A 8 25.65 -16.13 -33.18
CA LEU A 8 25.26 -15.09 -32.20
C LEU A 8 24.44 -15.81 -31.14
N ALA A 9 25.07 -16.13 -30.00
CA ALA A 9 24.35 -16.43 -28.78
C ALA A 9 23.69 -15.10 -28.36
N GLU A 10 22.38 -15.00 -28.53
CA GLU A 10 21.60 -14.04 -27.82
C GLU A 10 21.71 -14.45 -26.34
N ASP A 11 22.52 -13.73 -25.57
CA ASP A 11 22.45 -13.70 -24.13
C ASP A 11 21.11 -13.02 -23.76
N ALA A 12 20.04 -13.81 -23.77
CA ALA A 12 18.83 -13.46 -23.06
C ALA A 12 19.25 -13.45 -21.57
N GLU A 13 19.56 -12.28 -21.05
CA GLU A 13 19.57 -12.08 -19.61
C GLU A 13 18.24 -12.64 -19.09
N ILE A 14 18.30 -13.70 -18.31
CA ILE A 14 17.17 -14.18 -17.54
C ILE A 14 16.93 -13.05 -16.54
N GLU A 15 16.10 -12.07 -16.91
CA GLU A 15 15.58 -11.09 -15.96
C GLU A 15 14.98 -11.90 -14.81
N GLY A 16 15.62 -11.86 -13.65
CA GLY A 16 15.14 -12.52 -12.46
C GLY A 16 13.73 -12.03 -12.17
N MET A 17 12.83 -12.93 -11.79
CA MET A 17 11.46 -12.61 -11.43
C MET A 17 11.44 -11.51 -10.36
N GLN A 18 10.83 -10.35 -10.64
CA GLN A 18 10.74 -9.25 -9.68
C GLN A 18 9.98 -9.69 -8.43
N LYS A 19 10.52 -9.31 -7.27
CA LYS A 19 9.98 -9.65 -5.96
C LYS A 19 9.24 -8.48 -5.34
N ILE A 20 7.99 -8.72 -4.93
CA ILE A 20 7.10 -7.72 -4.35
C ILE A 20 6.78 -8.10 -2.91
N LEU A 21 7.09 -7.22 -1.96
CA LEU A 21 6.55 -7.28 -0.60
C LEU A 21 5.27 -6.45 -0.56
N LEU A 22 4.12 -7.10 -0.30
CA LEU A 22 2.81 -6.46 -0.22
C LEU A 22 2.34 -6.39 1.24
N ILE A 23 2.12 -5.17 1.74
CA ILE A 23 1.69 -4.91 3.12
C ILE A 23 0.20 -4.55 3.13
N THR A 24 -0.58 -5.21 4.02
CA THR A 24 -2.03 -5.00 4.12
C THR A 24 -2.39 -3.60 4.64
N GLY A 25 -3.67 -3.26 4.58
CA GLY A 25 -4.24 -2.11 5.28
C GLY A 25 -4.57 -2.41 6.75
N TRP A 26 -5.03 -1.38 7.48
CA TRP A 26 -5.44 -1.52 8.87
C TRP A 26 -6.61 -2.50 9.01
N ALA A 27 -6.56 -3.32 10.05
CA ALA A 27 -7.63 -4.16 10.59
C ALA A 27 -8.10 -5.38 9.77
N VAL A 28 -7.68 -5.53 8.51
CA VAL A 28 -8.26 -6.56 7.61
C VAL A 28 -7.44 -7.85 7.51
N GLY A 29 -6.20 -7.86 8.00
CA GLY A 29 -5.30 -9.00 7.85
C GLY A 29 -4.95 -9.31 6.39
N THR A 30 -4.37 -10.48 6.14
CA THR A 30 -3.88 -10.86 4.80
C THR A 30 -4.94 -11.50 3.90
N GLN A 31 -5.94 -12.15 4.49
CA GLN A 31 -6.92 -12.95 3.75
C GLN A 31 -7.63 -12.17 2.62
N PRO A 32 -8.13 -10.93 2.79
CA PRO A 32 -8.82 -10.20 1.74
C PRO A 32 -7.94 -9.86 0.52
N LEU A 33 -6.62 -9.77 0.69
CA LEU A 33 -5.69 -9.46 -0.40
C LEU A 33 -5.12 -10.69 -1.11
N GLN A 34 -5.52 -11.91 -0.73
CA GLN A 34 -5.02 -13.13 -1.36
C GLN A 34 -5.26 -13.15 -2.88
N ALA A 35 -6.47 -12.74 -3.32
CA ALA A 35 -6.80 -12.70 -4.75
C ALA A 35 -5.90 -11.71 -5.50
N PHE A 36 -5.56 -10.58 -4.90
CA PHE A 36 -4.64 -9.61 -5.52
C PHE A 36 -3.20 -10.14 -5.57
N ARG A 37 -2.72 -10.78 -4.48
CA ARG A 37 -1.43 -11.48 -4.49
C ARG A 37 -1.37 -12.51 -5.62
N ASP A 38 -2.41 -13.35 -5.74
CA ASP A 38 -2.47 -14.42 -6.75
C ASP A 38 -2.50 -13.84 -8.18
N ALA A 39 -3.22 -12.73 -8.40
CA ALA A 39 -3.26 -12.03 -9.68
C ALA A 39 -1.87 -11.49 -10.08
N LEU A 40 -1.10 -10.94 -9.15
CA LEU A 40 0.29 -10.51 -9.40
C LEU A 40 1.21 -11.71 -9.67
N THR A 41 1.04 -12.81 -8.92
CA THR A 41 1.82 -14.03 -9.14
C THR A 41 1.56 -14.62 -10.53
N GLN A 42 0.32 -14.61 -11.01
CA GLN A 42 -0.03 -15.03 -12.37
C GLN A 42 0.58 -14.12 -13.46
N LYS A 43 0.95 -12.88 -13.12
CA LYS A 43 1.66 -11.96 -14.01
C LYS A 43 3.18 -12.16 -14.01
N GLY A 44 3.71 -13.11 -13.23
CA GLY A 44 5.12 -13.46 -13.20
C GLY A 44 5.91 -12.77 -12.07
N PHE A 45 5.27 -12.25 -11.03
CA PHE A 45 5.94 -11.69 -9.86
C PHE A 45 6.03 -12.73 -8.73
N GLU A 46 7.11 -12.68 -7.96
CA GLU A 46 7.18 -13.35 -6.66
C GLU A 46 6.61 -12.40 -5.60
N VAL A 47 5.50 -12.77 -4.95
CA VAL A 47 4.78 -11.86 -4.06
C VAL A 47 4.68 -12.46 -2.65
N GLU A 48 5.26 -11.78 -1.68
CA GLU A 48 5.04 -12.04 -0.27
C GLU A 48 4.03 -11.04 0.28
N LEU A 49 2.97 -11.57 0.89
CA LEU A 49 1.89 -10.79 1.50
C LEU A 49 2.01 -10.87 3.02
N VAL A 50 2.19 -9.70 3.65
CA VAL A 50 2.33 -9.57 5.10
C VAL A 50 1.26 -8.67 5.69
N ASN A 51 0.91 -8.90 6.96
CA ASN A 51 0.04 -8.00 7.69
C ASN A 51 0.77 -6.68 8.02
N ILE A 52 0.01 -5.65 8.45
CA ILE A 52 0.61 -4.48 9.11
C ILE A 52 1.43 -4.95 10.32
N PHE A 53 2.40 -4.16 10.69
CA PHE A 53 3.26 -4.39 11.86
C PHE A 53 3.40 -3.09 12.65
N ASN A 54 3.87 -3.18 13.90
CA ASN A 54 4.03 -1.98 14.72
C ASN A 54 5.27 -1.17 14.31
N GLY A 55 5.08 -0.17 13.47
CA GLY A 55 6.15 0.71 12.98
C GLY A 55 6.75 1.65 14.04
N PHE A 56 6.23 1.67 15.27
CA PHE A 56 6.84 2.36 16.42
C PHE A 56 7.69 1.43 17.28
N ASP A 57 7.49 0.11 17.19
CA ASP A 57 8.36 -0.85 17.83
C ASP A 57 9.62 -1.05 17.00
N THR A 58 10.76 -0.70 17.56
CA THR A 58 12.05 -0.74 16.85
C THR A 58 12.41 -2.16 16.41
N HIS A 59 12.13 -3.16 17.22
CA HIS A 59 12.46 -4.55 16.90
C HIS A 59 11.59 -5.07 15.76
N ASP A 60 10.28 -4.80 15.81
CA ASP A 60 9.33 -5.20 14.77
C ASP A 60 9.61 -4.46 13.46
N PHE A 61 9.91 -3.16 13.52
CA PHE A 61 10.28 -2.37 12.35
C PHE A 61 11.56 -2.90 11.67
N ILE A 62 12.65 -3.12 12.43
CA ILE A 62 13.91 -3.62 11.87
C ILE A 62 13.78 -5.05 11.32
N LYS A 63 12.94 -5.89 11.92
CA LYS A 63 12.60 -7.20 11.36
C LYS A 63 12.00 -7.05 9.95
N HIS A 64 11.07 -6.11 9.76
CA HIS A 64 10.45 -5.88 8.46
C HIS A 64 11.36 -5.13 7.47
N VAL A 65 12.30 -4.31 7.95
CA VAL A 65 13.39 -3.76 7.10
C VAL A 65 14.21 -4.90 6.49
N LYS A 66 14.69 -5.85 7.32
CA LYS A 66 15.48 -7.00 6.84
C LYS A 66 14.70 -7.88 5.86
N LEU A 67 13.40 -8.01 6.06
CA LEU A 67 12.54 -8.69 5.09
C LEU A 67 12.48 -7.89 3.79
N ALA A 68 12.16 -6.60 3.86
CA ALA A 68 11.98 -5.71 2.70
C ALA A 68 13.27 -5.57 1.85
N GLU A 69 14.46 -5.69 2.44
CA GLU A 69 15.72 -5.68 1.70
C GLU A 69 15.81 -6.76 0.63
N GLN A 70 15.08 -7.88 0.79
CA GLN A 70 15.07 -9.01 -0.14
C GLN A 70 14.15 -8.81 -1.35
N PHE A 71 13.40 -7.70 -1.41
CA PHE A 71 12.43 -7.40 -2.45
C PHE A 71 12.84 -6.19 -3.30
N ASP A 72 12.40 -6.18 -4.56
CA ASP A 72 12.64 -5.09 -5.50
C ASP A 72 11.61 -3.98 -5.36
N VAL A 73 10.39 -4.38 -5.01
CA VAL A 73 9.21 -3.52 -4.89
C VAL A 73 8.62 -3.65 -3.49
N ILE A 74 8.42 -2.53 -2.82
CA ILE A 74 7.69 -2.48 -1.56
C ILE A 74 6.35 -1.81 -1.82
N MET A 75 5.28 -2.59 -1.66
CA MET A 75 3.92 -2.16 -1.95
C MET A 75 3.08 -2.18 -0.68
N GLY A 76 2.18 -1.21 -0.52
CA GLY A 76 1.29 -1.22 0.62
C GLY A 76 -0.07 -0.58 0.35
N TRP A 77 -1.10 -1.13 0.99
CA TRP A 77 -2.46 -0.61 0.94
C TRP A 77 -2.78 0.21 2.18
N SER A 78 -3.31 1.43 2.02
CA SER A 78 -3.75 2.28 3.13
C SER A 78 -2.61 2.52 4.15
N LEU A 79 -2.75 2.14 5.42
CA LEU A 79 -1.67 2.17 6.42
C LEU A 79 -0.42 1.40 5.95
N GLY A 80 -0.61 0.28 5.25
CA GLY A 80 0.52 -0.46 4.66
C GLY A 80 1.34 0.37 3.69
N GLY A 81 0.73 1.34 3.00
CA GLY A 81 1.45 2.28 2.13
C GLY A 81 2.34 3.26 2.91
N GLN A 82 1.91 3.72 4.09
CA GLN A 82 2.78 4.52 4.98
C GLN A 82 3.95 3.67 5.52
N LEU A 83 3.68 2.42 5.92
CA LEU A 83 4.73 1.48 6.36
C LEU A 83 5.71 1.19 5.22
N ALA A 84 5.23 0.91 4.00
CA ALA A 84 6.07 0.72 2.81
C ALA A 84 6.97 1.95 2.56
N THR A 85 6.42 3.15 2.65
CA THR A 85 7.15 4.42 2.49
C THR A 85 8.28 4.55 3.51
N LYS A 86 8.02 4.21 4.77
CA LYS A 86 9.05 4.23 5.83
C LYS A 86 10.13 3.17 5.62
N LEU A 87 9.77 1.98 5.14
CA LEU A 87 10.73 0.91 4.85
C LEU A 87 11.68 1.31 3.73
N VAL A 88 11.17 1.80 2.59
CA VAL A 88 12.03 2.19 1.45
C VAL A 88 12.97 3.33 1.80
N GLN A 89 12.51 4.31 2.59
CA GLN A 89 13.35 5.40 3.09
C GLN A 89 14.46 4.88 3.99
N HIS A 90 14.11 4.03 4.98
CA HIS A 90 15.09 3.49 5.90
C HIS A 90 16.17 2.64 5.18
N ILE A 91 15.75 1.78 4.25
CA ILE A 91 16.69 0.98 3.44
C ILE A 91 17.61 1.89 2.66
N TYR A 92 17.08 2.92 2.00
CA TYR A 92 17.89 3.88 1.25
C TYR A 92 18.88 4.61 2.13
N GLU A 93 18.47 5.11 3.29
CA GLU A 93 19.34 5.83 4.24
C GLU A 93 20.48 4.95 4.78
N GLN A 94 20.20 3.67 5.04
CA GLN A 94 21.20 2.77 5.63
C GLN A 94 22.12 2.11 4.60
N THR A 95 21.63 1.85 3.38
CA THR A 95 22.35 1.00 2.40
C THR A 95 22.61 1.69 1.06
N GLY A 96 21.94 2.82 0.77
CA GLY A 96 21.92 3.45 -0.54
C GLY A 96 21.08 2.69 -1.59
N GLN A 97 20.46 1.56 -1.25
CA GLN A 97 19.64 0.79 -2.19
C GLN A 97 18.30 1.48 -2.45
N LEU A 98 17.94 1.58 -3.72
CA LEU A 98 16.64 2.09 -4.14
C LEU A 98 15.68 0.93 -4.39
N LYS A 99 14.52 0.98 -3.75
CA LYS A 99 13.39 0.07 -3.99
C LYS A 99 12.28 0.82 -4.72
N ALA A 100 11.53 0.16 -5.59
CA ALA A 100 10.32 0.78 -6.13
C ALA A 100 9.24 0.82 -5.02
N LEU A 101 8.63 2.00 -4.82
CA LEU A 101 7.54 2.20 -3.87
C LEU A 101 6.20 2.20 -4.61
N ILE A 102 5.26 1.36 -4.18
CA ILE A 102 3.88 1.39 -4.69
C ILE A 102 2.93 1.57 -3.52
N THR A 103 2.06 2.58 -3.58
CA THR A 103 1.02 2.76 -2.56
C THR A 103 -0.37 2.71 -3.18
N LEU A 104 -1.28 2.03 -2.49
CA LEU A 104 -2.65 1.81 -2.92
C LEU A 104 -3.60 2.46 -1.91
N ALA A 105 -4.40 3.43 -2.30
CA ALA A 105 -5.31 4.18 -1.43
C ALA A 105 -4.65 4.65 -0.13
N SER A 106 -3.42 5.14 -0.19
CA SER A 106 -2.65 5.56 0.99
C SER A 106 -2.50 7.07 1.05
N ASN A 107 -2.75 7.65 2.22
CA ASN A 107 -2.49 9.05 2.50
C ASN A 107 -1.16 9.17 3.28
N PRO A 108 -0.19 9.99 2.84
CA PRO A 108 1.08 10.14 3.55
C PRO A 108 0.93 10.73 4.96
N CYS A 109 -0.12 11.53 5.19
CA CYS A 109 -0.51 12.02 6.50
C CYS A 109 -2.03 11.85 6.63
N PHE A 110 -2.46 10.87 7.43
CA PHE A 110 -3.87 10.47 7.48
C PHE A 110 -4.74 11.51 8.22
N ILE A 111 -4.18 12.20 9.20
CA ILE A 111 -4.84 13.29 9.92
C ILE A 111 -4.45 14.63 9.30
N ALA A 112 -5.46 15.45 8.95
CA ALA A 112 -5.23 16.78 8.41
C ALA A 112 -4.45 17.66 9.40
N ASN A 113 -3.50 18.43 8.87
CA ASN A 113 -2.72 19.40 9.64
C ASN A 113 -2.35 20.61 8.76
N GLU A 114 -1.64 21.58 9.33
CA GLU A 114 -1.28 22.84 8.64
C GLU A 114 -0.44 22.63 7.36
N THR A 115 0.35 21.57 7.29
CA THR A 115 1.21 21.27 6.13
C THR A 115 0.59 20.29 5.15
N TRP A 116 -0.45 19.55 5.57
CA TRP A 116 -1.18 18.59 4.75
C TRP A 116 -2.67 18.61 5.08
N GLU A 117 -3.40 19.45 4.34
CA GLU A 117 -4.82 19.71 4.61
C GLU A 117 -5.76 18.58 4.17
N ILE A 118 -5.30 17.70 3.27
CA ILE A 118 -6.09 16.58 2.72
C ILE A 118 -5.92 15.34 3.58
N GLY A 119 -6.50 15.37 4.74
CA GLY A 119 -6.57 14.27 5.71
C GLY A 119 -7.94 14.20 6.35
N MET A 120 -8.11 13.24 7.25
CA MET A 120 -9.29 13.16 8.09
C MET A 120 -9.22 14.23 9.19
N GLU A 121 -10.35 14.86 9.47
CA GLU A 121 -10.46 15.77 10.61
C GLU A 121 -10.07 15.07 11.91
N ASN A 122 -9.21 15.69 12.72
CA ASN A 122 -8.68 15.12 13.95
C ASN A 122 -9.79 14.68 14.93
N SER A 123 -10.83 15.51 15.09
CA SER A 123 -11.98 15.20 15.96
C SER A 123 -12.74 13.95 15.50
N THR A 124 -12.89 13.76 14.19
CA THR A 124 -13.52 12.58 13.60
C THR A 124 -12.70 11.33 13.86
N PHE A 125 -11.38 11.42 13.68
CA PHE A 125 -10.47 10.30 13.92
C PHE A 125 -10.44 9.91 15.41
N LEU A 126 -10.32 10.87 16.32
CA LEU A 126 -10.33 10.61 17.76
C LEU A 126 -11.65 9.96 18.23
N SER A 127 -12.78 10.40 17.69
CA SER A 127 -14.09 9.78 17.95
C SER A 127 -14.14 8.32 17.45
N PHE A 128 -13.51 8.04 16.31
CA PHE A 128 -13.40 6.67 15.79
C PHE A 128 -12.51 5.81 16.69
N LYS A 129 -11.36 6.33 17.12
CA LYS A 129 -10.42 5.66 18.02
C LYS A 129 -11.07 5.33 19.38
N ASP A 130 -11.77 6.29 19.98
CA ASP A 130 -12.55 6.09 21.21
C ASP A 130 -13.65 5.03 21.04
N SER A 131 -14.31 5.01 19.88
CA SER A 131 -15.30 3.97 19.57
C SER A 131 -14.66 2.58 19.46
N PHE A 132 -13.43 2.50 18.89
CA PHE A 132 -12.70 1.25 18.80
C PHE A 132 -12.28 0.74 20.19
N GLU A 133 -11.83 1.61 21.08
CA GLU A 133 -11.48 1.24 22.46
C GLU A 133 -12.68 0.70 23.23
N LYS A 134 -13.88 1.27 23.02
CA LYS A 134 -15.12 0.87 23.70
C LYS A 134 -15.77 -0.39 23.16
N ASP A 135 -15.81 -0.53 21.83
CA ASP A 135 -16.43 -1.66 21.13
C ASP A 135 -15.69 -1.93 19.82
N PRO A 136 -14.58 -2.71 19.88
CA PRO A 136 -13.75 -3.02 18.73
C PRO A 136 -14.52 -3.67 17.58
N LEU A 137 -15.35 -4.69 17.88
CA LEU A 137 -16.02 -5.46 16.83
C LEU A 137 -17.04 -4.63 16.04
N THR A 138 -17.85 -3.83 16.72
CA THR A 138 -18.81 -2.94 16.05
C THR A 138 -18.09 -1.88 15.24
N THR A 139 -17.00 -1.32 15.77
CA THR A 139 -16.20 -0.31 15.07
C THR A 139 -15.52 -0.89 13.84
N LEU A 140 -14.96 -2.12 13.91
CA LEU A 140 -14.39 -2.82 12.76
C LEU A 140 -15.42 -3.10 11.66
N LYS A 141 -16.65 -3.51 12.01
CA LYS A 141 -17.73 -3.70 11.03
C LYS A 141 -18.11 -2.39 10.34
N ARG A 142 -18.14 -1.28 11.11
CA ARG A 142 -18.36 0.06 10.55
C ARG A 142 -17.22 0.49 9.63
N PHE A 143 -15.97 0.20 9.99
CA PHE A 143 -14.82 0.45 9.14
C PHE A 143 -14.91 -0.31 7.82
N CYS A 144 -15.24 -1.61 7.84
CA CYS A 144 -15.48 -2.38 6.62
C CYS A 144 -16.54 -1.75 5.71
N TYR A 145 -17.59 -1.17 6.29
CA TYR A 145 -18.59 -0.42 5.53
C TYR A 145 -17.96 0.80 4.83
N LEU A 146 -17.15 1.59 5.53
CA LEU A 146 -16.47 2.77 4.96
C LEU A 146 -15.49 2.39 3.83
N VAL A 147 -14.76 1.28 3.99
CA VAL A 147 -13.83 0.76 2.97
C VAL A 147 -14.53 0.44 1.64
N THR A 148 -15.80 0.06 1.68
CA THR A 148 -16.55 -0.38 0.50
C THR A 148 -17.39 0.72 -0.17
N GLN A 149 -17.50 1.91 0.46
CA GLN A 149 -18.28 3.01 -0.11
C GLN A 149 -17.67 3.53 -1.41
N GLY A 150 -18.52 4.01 -2.34
CA GLY A 150 -18.09 4.56 -3.64
C GLY A 150 -18.21 3.58 -4.81
N ARG A 151 -18.81 2.38 -4.61
CA ARG A 151 -19.10 1.40 -5.68
C ARG A 151 -20.56 0.99 -5.70
N SER A 152 -21.05 0.58 -6.87
CA SER A 152 -22.42 0.02 -7.03
C SER A 152 -22.66 -1.24 -6.20
N ASN A 153 -21.62 -2.04 -5.97
CA ASN A 153 -21.67 -3.30 -5.24
C ASN A 153 -21.30 -3.19 -3.76
N ALA A 154 -21.25 -1.96 -3.19
CA ALA A 154 -20.79 -1.68 -1.84
C ALA A 154 -21.39 -2.61 -0.76
N LYS A 155 -22.68 -2.97 -0.87
CA LYS A 155 -23.34 -3.86 0.08
C LYS A 155 -22.78 -5.29 0.05
N GLN A 156 -22.53 -5.84 -1.14
CA GLN A 156 -21.96 -7.18 -1.30
C GLN A 156 -20.50 -7.21 -0.88
N ASP A 157 -19.74 -6.19 -1.25
CA ASP A 157 -18.34 -6.00 -0.89
C ASP A 157 -18.20 -5.89 0.64
N TRP A 158 -19.07 -5.13 1.29
CA TRP A 158 -19.14 -5.05 2.75
C TRP A 158 -19.41 -6.39 3.42
N GLN A 159 -20.40 -7.17 2.93
CA GLN A 159 -20.70 -8.49 3.46
C GLN A 159 -19.50 -9.44 3.40
N LYS A 160 -18.72 -9.37 2.32
CA LYS A 160 -17.47 -10.16 2.16
C LYS A 160 -16.40 -9.69 3.14
N LEU A 161 -16.16 -8.39 3.22
CA LEU A 161 -15.08 -7.85 4.04
C LEU A 161 -15.35 -8.03 5.54
N GLN A 162 -16.59 -7.84 5.98
CA GLN A 162 -16.94 -8.00 7.39
C GLN A 162 -16.79 -9.44 7.90
N SER A 163 -16.84 -10.45 7.01
CA SER A 163 -16.61 -11.84 7.40
C SER A 163 -15.15 -12.12 7.80
N SER A 164 -14.24 -11.24 7.43
CA SER A 164 -12.82 -11.28 7.83
C SER A 164 -12.54 -10.54 9.14
N VAL A 165 -13.55 -9.85 9.70
CA VAL A 165 -13.41 -9.11 10.96
C VAL A 165 -13.47 -10.07 12.14
N ASN A 166 -12.45 -9.97 13.00
CA ASN A 166 -12.36 -10.69 14.25
C ASN A 166 -11.76 -9.79 15.35
N ASP A 167 -11.75 -10.26 16.57
CA ASP A 167 -11.15 -9.60 17.73
C ASP A 167 -9.71 -10.06 18.02
N GLU A 168 -9.13 -10.82 17.09
CA GLU A 168 -7.73 -11.19 17.18
C GLU A 168 -6.82 -9.98 16.95
N GLU A 169 -5.62 -10.02 17.49
CA GLU A 169 -4.58 -8.98 17.33
C GLU A 169 -5.06 -7.55 17.66
N LEU A 170 -5.94 -7.39 18.66
CA LEU A 170 -6.46 -6.06 19.05
C LEU A 170 -5.34 -5.07 19.39
N ALA A 171 -4.26 -5.54 20.03
CA ALA A 171 -3.09 -4.70 20.32
C ALA A 171 -2.43 -4.16 19.05
N LEU A 172 -2.31 -4.98 18.00
CA LEU A 172 -1.78 -4.54 16.70
C LEU A 172 -2.73 -3.57 16.01
N LYS A 173 -4.05 -3.81 16.08
CA LYS A 173 -5.06 -2.90 15.54
C LYS A 173 -5.04 -1.54 16.27
N SER A 174 -4.87 -1.53 17.59
CA SER A 174 -4.70 -0.29 18.36
C SER A 174 -3.42 0.45 17.95
N SER A 175 -2.28 -0.24 17.88
CA SER A 175 -1.03 0.34 17.37
C SER A 175 -1.18 0.88 15.94
N GLY A 176 -1.99 0.23 15.12
CA GLY A 176 -2.32 0.70 13.77
C GLY A 176 -3.06 2.03 13.76
N LEU A 177 -3.98 2.25 14.69
CA LEU A 177 -4.64 3.56 14.86
C LEU A 177 -3.63 4.62 15.34
N ASP A 178 -2.73 4.28 16.26
CA ASP A 178 -1.66 5.19 16.69
C ASP A 178 -0.73 5.58 15.53
N MET A 179 -0.44 4.63 14.63
CA MET A 179 0.35 4.91 13.43
C MET A 179 -0.40 5.82 12.46
N LEU A 180 -1.69 5.58 12.18
CA LEU A 180 -2.53 6.45 11.34
C LEU A 180 -2.63 7.87 11.91
N GLU A 181 -2.69 8.00 13.23
CA GLU A 181 -2.73 9.30 13.92
C GLU A 181 -1.42 10.08 13.78
N ARG A 182 -0.27 9.41 13.85
CA ARG A 182 1.02 10.06 14.08
C ARG A 182 1.98 10.02 12.89
N PHE A 183 1.76 9.13 11.91
CA PHE A 183 2.64 9.08 10.75
C PHE A 183 2.39 10.26 9.82
N ASN A 184 3.51 10.90 9.46
CA ASN A 184 3.58 11.87 8.37
C ASN A 184 4.76 11.46 7.48
N THR A 185 4.48 10.96 6.29
CA THR A 185 5.47 10.52 5.31
C THR A 185 5.55 11.45 4.09
N VAL A 186 4.97 12.65 4.18
CA VAL A 186 4.92 13.64 3.09
C VAL A 186 6.32 13.99 2.59
N ASP A 187 7.22 14.31 3.53
CA ASP A 187 8.61 14.66 3.22
C ASP A 187 9.39 13.51 2.57
N ILE A 188 9.12 12.28 3.01
CA ILE A 188 9.71 11.08 2.40
C ILE A 188 9.27 10.96 0.93
N ILE A 189 7.97 11.04 0.65
CA ILE A 189 7.45 10.96 -0.72
C ILE A 189 8.03 12.05 -1.60
N GLN A 190 8.18 13.28 -1.07
CA GLN A 190 8.74 14.39 -1.81
C GLN A 190 10.21 14.17 -2.20
N HIS A 191 11.03 13.61 -1.33
CA HIS A 191 12.48 13.56 -1.48
C HIS A 191 13.04 12.17 -1.79
N TYR A 192 12.25 11.09 -1.70
CA TYR A 192 12.71 9.74 -1.99
C TYR A 192 13.17 9.63 -3.45
N PRO A 193 14.43 9.23 -3.72
CA PRO A 193 14.99 9.23 -5.07
C PRO A 193 14.62 7.99 -5.90
N GLY A 194 13.95 7.00 -5.30
CA GLY A 194 13.49 5.80 -6.01
C GLY A 194 12.19 6.04 -6.79
N ASN A 195 11.86 5.10 -7.65
CA ASN A 195 10.62 5.13 -8.43
C ASN A 195 9.41 4.95 -7.51
N GLN A 196 8.40 5.80 -7.70
CA GLN A 196 7.18 5.82 -6.89
C GLN A 196 5.93 5.72 -7.78
N PHE A 197 5.00 4.85 -7.40
CA PHE A 197 3.69 4.74 -8.05
C PHE A 197 2.56 4.75 -7.02
N HIS A 198 1.68 5.73 -7.13
CA HIS A 198 0.57 5.93 -6.20
C HIS A 198 -0.75 5.77 -6.92
N VAL A 199 -1.58 4.81 -6.49
CA VAL A 199 -2.89 4.53 -7.08
C VAL A 199 -4.00 4.92 -6.11
N PHE A 200 -4.92 5.76 -6.57
CA PHE A 200 -6.05 6.25 -5.78
C PHE A 200 -7.38 5.80 -6.39
N ALA A 201 -8.41 5.68 -5.56
CA ALA A 201 -9.75 5.39 -6.03
C ALA A 201 -10.61 6.67 -6.07
N GLU A 202 -11.35 6.86 -7.16
CA GLU A 202 -12.16 8.05 -7.37
C GLU A 202 -13.35 8.15 -6.40
N GLY A 203 -13.87 7.00 -5.95
CA GLY A 203 -14.97 6.90 -4.99
C GLY A 203 -14.53 6.58 -3.55
N ASP A 204 -13.25 6.78 -3.21
CA ASP A 204 -12.72 6.47 -1.89
C ASP A 204 -13.29 7.41 -0.81
N GLY A 205 -13.98 6.83 0.17
CA GLY A 205 -14.58 7.57 1.28
C GLY A 205 -13.63 7.82 2.46
N LEU A 206 -12.45 7.20 2.48
CA LEU A 206 -11.46 7.32 3.55
C LEU A 206 -10.26 8.17 3.13
N VAL A 207 -9.79 8.00 1.90
CA VAL A 207 -8.73 8.80 1.30
C VAL A 207 -9.31 9.58 0.12
N SER A 208 -9.66 10.84 0.36
CA SER A 208 -10.29 11.68 -0.66
C SER A 208 -9.45 11.74 -1.94
N TYR A 209 -10.08 11.51 -3.09
CA TYR A 209 -9.39 11.60 -4.40
C TYR A 209 -8.78 12.99 -4.68
N LYS A 210 -9.20 14.03 -3.97
CA LYS A 210 -8.58 15.37 -4.03
C LYS A 210 -7.10 15.36 -3.65
N ILE A 211 -6.64 14.32 -2.95
CA ILE A 211 -5.23 14.13 -2.58
C ILE A 211 -4.30 14.09 -3.81
N VAL A 212 -4.78 13.67 -4.96
CA VAL A 212 -4.03 13.62 -6.22
C VAL A 212 -3.39 14.96 -6.58
N ASP A 213 -4.11 16.05 -6.35
CA ASP A 213 -3.58 17.40 -6.65
C ASP A 213 -2.47 17.80 -5.66
N ASN A 214 -2.56 17.34 -4.40
CA ASN A 214 -1.50 17.57 -3.43
C ASN A 214 -0.25 16.76 -3.76
N PHE A 215 -0.39 15.50 -4.18
CA PHE A 215 0.74 14.70 -4.66
C PHE A 215 1.44 15.35 -5.86
N ARG A 216 0.70 15.89 -6.82
CA ARG A 216 1.28 16.60 -7.98
C ARG A 216 2.07 17.84 -7.56
N LYS A 217 1.62 18.55 -6.51
CA LYS A 217 2.29 19.74 -5.97
C LYS A 217 3.58 19.42 -5.21
N LEU A 218 3.79 18.17 -4.77
CA LEU A 218 5.02 17.78 -4.08
C LEU A 218 6.26 17.95 -4.97
N GLY A 219 6.11 17.84 -6.30
CA GLY A 219 7.23 17.98 -7.24
C GLY A 219 8.25 16.86 -7.14
N ALA A 220 7.89 15.69 -6.59
CA ALA A 220 8.77 14.54 -6.48
C ALA A 220 9.20 14.04 -7.87
N LYS A 221 10.51 13.77 -8.03
CA LYS A 221 11.13 13.57 -9.34
C LYS A 221 10.67 12.30 -10.07
N PHE A 222 10.50 11.21 -9.33
CA PHE A 222 10.18 9.88 -9.90
C PHE A 222 8.80 9.38 -9.47
N LEU A 223 7.88 10.31 -9.31
CA LEU A 223 6.53 10.03 -8.85
C LEU A 223 5.57 9.90 -10.02
N LYS A 224 4.85 8.78 -10.07
CA LYS A 224 3.73 8.53 -10.96
C LYS A 224 2.45 8.34 -10.16
N ILE A 225 1.36 8.92 -10.65
CA ILE A 225 0.02 8.78 -10.05
C ILE A 225 -0.91 8.18 -11.10
N ASP A 226 -1.78 7.29 -10.64
CA ASP A 226 -2.87 6.74 -11.45
C ASP A 226 -4.15 6.65 -10.61
N SER A 227 -5.29 6.45 -11.25
CA SER A 227 -6.57 6.28 -10.58
C SER A 227 -7.30 5.01 -11.03
N ILE A 228 -8.23 4.60 -10.19
CA ILE A 228 -9.17 3.53 -10.48
C ILE A 228 -10.57 3.97 -10.08
N ASN A 229 -11.57 3.67 -10.91
CA ASN A 229 -12.95 3.87 -10.51
C ASN A 229 -13.33 2.80 -9.48
N GLY A 230 -13.36 3.16 -8.19
CA GLY A 230 -13.54 2.20 -7.11
C GLY A 230 -13.69 2.85 -5.74
N SER A 231 -13.70 2.02 -4.72
CA SER A 231 -13.70 2.39 -3.30
C SER A 231 -12.30 2.26 -2.70
N HIS A 232 -12.14 2.58 -1.42
CA HIS A 232 -10.90 2.33 -0.66
C HIS A 232 -10.44 0.86 -0.75
N GLY A 233 -11.39 -0.07 -0.85
CA GLY A 233 -11.15 -1.51 -0.97
C GLY A 233 -10.81 -2.00 -2.37
N PHE A 234 -10.46 -1.15 -3.34
CA PHE A 234 -10.17 -1.59 -4.70
C PHE A 234 -9.09 -2.69 -4.81
N PRO A 235 -8.07 -2.77 -3.94
CA PRO A 235 -7.12 -3.89 -4.00
C PRO A 235 -7.75 -5.26 -3.71
N VAL A 236 -8.83 -5.26 -2.93
CA VAL A 236 -9.59 -6.47 -2.59
C VAL A 236 -10.59 -6.84 -3.69
N PHE A 237 -11.26 -5.84 -4.29
CA PHE A 237 -12.42 -6.06 -5.16
C PHE A 237 -12.14 -5.89 -6.65
N GLN A 238 -10.97 -5.41 -7.04
CA GLN A 238 -10.57 -5.12 -8.41
C GLN A 238 -9.15 -5.65 -8.72
N SER A 239 -8.84 -6.83 -8.17
CA SER A 239 -7.50 -7.45 -8.20
C SER A 239 -6.91 -7.56 -9.61
N ASP A 240 -7.70 -7.98 -10.60
CA ASP A 240 -7.22 -8.19 -11.97
C ASP A 240 -6.84 -6.86 -12.64
N SER A 241 -7.76 -5.88 -12.63
CA SER A 241 -7.50 -4.57 -13.25
C SER A 241 -6.36 -3.82 -12.55
N LEU A 242 -6.22 -3.98 -11.24
CA LEU A 242 -5.12 -3.41 -10.49
C LEU A 242 -3.80 -4.10 -10.82
N SER A 243 -3.77 -5.43 -10.88
CA SER A 243 -2.57 -6.18 -11.24
C SER A 243 -2.08 -5.84 -12.65
N ASP A 244 -2.99 -5.58 -13.61
CA ASP A 244 -2.63 -5.09 -14.94
C ASP A 244 -1.94 -3.72 -14.89
N LYS A 245 -2.48 -2.76 -14.11
CA LYS A 245 -1.87 -1.42 -13.93
C LYS A 245 -0.48 -1.52 -13.32
N ILE A 246 -0.31 -2.32 -12.27
CA ILE A 246 0.98 -2.54 -11.60
C ILE A 246 1.98 -3.15 -12.58
N THR A 247 1.59 -4.19 -13.31
CA THR A 247 2.44 -4.84 -14.31
C THR A 247 2.88 -3.87 -15.39
N GLN A 248 1.97 -3.04 -15.92
CA GLN A 248 2.31 -2.03 -16.91
C GLN A 248 3.29 -0.97 -16.38
N TYR A 249 3.19 -0.63 -15.10
CA TYR A 249 4.13 0.29 -14.47
C TYR A 249 5.50 -0.35 -14.33
N LEU A 250 5.59 -1.53 -13.72
CA LEU A 250 6.85 -2.22 -13.42
C LEU A 250 7.63 -2.59 -14.69
N LYS A 251 6.96 -2.96 -15.78
CA LYS A 251 7.61 -3.23 -17.08
C LYS A 251 8.25 -2.01 -17.77
N ARG A 252 8.04 -0.81 -17.23
CA ARG A 252 8.61 0.44 -17.77
C ARG A 252 9.75 0.98 -16.93
N LEU A 253 10.06 0.34 -15.81
CA LEU A 253 11.21 0.65 -14.97
C LEU A 253 12.49 0.03 -15.51
#